data_8b7d3aec1a0082420ee07e500c165092
#
_entry.id   8b7d3aec1a0082420ee07e500c165092
#
_cell.length_a   1.000
_cell.length_b   1.000
_cell.length_c   1.000
_cell.angle_alpha   90.00
_cell.angle_beta   90.00
_cell.angle_gamma   90.00
#
_symmetry.space_group_name_H-M   'P 1'
#
loop_
_entity.id
_entity.type
_entity.pdbx_description
1 polymer ?
#
loop_
_entity_poly.entity_id
_entity_poly.type
_entity_poly.pdbx_seq_one_letter_code
_entity_poly.pdbx_strand_id
1 'polypeptide(L)'
;VVFYRIVDNELYAAGDVEKLGFEESQGLRIPDEYLEKQEFTIMRAAHGLGDWGIISAMPRLLKEKYPNCKVYLPSVKLLEKLFGNQKQNWGSFDNPFLNVEYIFKNNPYVDGFKDYISDEIFHDHYRVYDKDKKDIPLIKQMLKFWQFEKNEYKNYTPELYFSKNEKQIGDKIIKETVGDNEFGSLLISNRYESQNGRYDEEGNEKILTYFLEKNKLPYFYFTYKPKEEFPFKFDGCLDLRNMDVRTQLYIRSKAKLNIGNHCGVLDCVSGHSKVYQVQRVFPLNQNVVEDEIYLNRENYKYLIDGNDYKVDIMKNLPDKYTSKTTTSLKWKSDLIDYFQNNKFKKMKVLEVGSSLGHSTRILSFLFGKVIALDNLAERHVKSDKLNHDRDNIEYKVMDVYGERWNFENVDVVFIDCVHDYEHVKSDIDNSIKNFDKPLFVFDDYGLFPEVKKAIDEYISQGVFEVKTFLGNPAGTEFPKTLNVTLKDWEGIVCQTM
;
A
#
# COMPACT_ATOMS: atom_id res chain seq x y z
N VAL A 1 13.26 11.32 17.28
CA VAL A 1 14.06 11.68 16.08
C VAL A 1 15.51 11.71 16.48
N VAL A 2 16.37 10.99 15.79
CA VAL A 2 17.81 11.06 16.02
C VAL A 2 18.42 11.85 14.88
N PHE A 3 19.00 13.00 15.22
CA PHE A 3 19.82 13.75 14.30
C PHE A 3 21.27 13.29 14.41
N TYR A 4 21.94 13.36 13.31
CA TYR A 4 23.37 13.11 13.22
C TYR A 4 24.07 14.35 12.71
N ARG A 5 25.21 14.66 13.30
CA ARG A 5 26.14 15.65 12.80
C ARG A 5 27.48 14.98 12.58
N ILE A 6 28.09 15.25 11.47
CA ILE A 6 29.48 14.87 11.18
C ILE A 6 30.33 16.12 11.24
N VAL A 7 31.37 16.09 12.05
CA VAL A 7 32.36 17.15 12.13
C VAL A 7 33.74 16.51 11.97
N ASP A 8 34.51 16.95 10.99
CA ASP A 8 35.85 16.43 10.68
C ASP A 8 35.90 14.88 10.62
N ASN A 9 34.95 14.29 9.92
CA ASN A 9 34.78 12.83 9.80
C ASN A 9 34.49 12.08 11.10
N GLU A 10 34.03 12.75 12.13
CA GLU A 10 33.57 12.14 13.37
C GLU A 10 32.05 12.23 13.47
N LEU A 11 31.40 11.10 13.77
CA LEU A 11 29.94 10.99 13.87
C LEU A 11 29.46 11.30 15.28
N TYR A 12 28.63 12.30 15.39
CA TYR A 12 27.92 12.66 16.61
C TYR A 12 26.43 12.33 16.46
N ALA A 13 25.92 11.47 17.31
CA ALA A 13 24.50 11.19 17.38
C ALA A 13 23.89 11.99 18.53
N ALA A 14 22.88 12.80 18.26
CA ALA A 14 22.16 13.54 19.29
C ALA A 14 20.67 13.18 19.25
N GLY A 15 20.16 12.75 20.38
CA GLY A 15 18.72 12.59 20.61
C GLY A 15 18.01 13.91 20.91
N ASP A 16 18.77 15.00 20.99
CA ASP A 16 18.31 16.30 21.47
C ASP A 16 18.63 17.38 20.43
N VAL A 17 17.58 18.01 19.95
CA VAL A 17 17.65 19.02 18.88
C VAL A 17 18.49 20.23 19.31
N GLU A 18 18.46 20.62 20.61
CA GLU A 18 19.22 21.74 21.16
C GLU A 18 20.74 21.53 21.05
N LYS A 19 21.20 20.29 21.23
CA LYS A 19 22.62 19.95 21.15
C LYS A 19 23.22 20.05 19.75
N LEU A 20 22.36 20.09 18.73
CA LEU A 20 22.79 20.22 17.32
C LEU A 20 22.70 21.67 16.81
N GLY A 21 22.27 22.61 17.67
CA GLY A 21 22.10 24.02 17.28
C GLY A 21 20.84 24.30 16.47
N PHE A 22 19.85 23.41 16.55
CA PHE A 22 18.52 23.66 15.97
C PHE A 22 17.62 24.37 17.01
N GLU A 23 16.93 25.40 16.60
CA GLU A 23 15.83 25.96 17.41
C GLU A 23 14.59 25.06 17.29
N GLU A 24 13.93 24.79 18.38
CA GLU A 24 12.68 24.00 18.43
C GLU A 24 11.59 24.55 17.50
N SER A 25 11.59 25.87 17.29
CA SER A 25 10.66 26.58 16.40
C SER A 25 10.83 26.28 14.91
N GLN A 26 12.01 25.79 14.48
CA GLN A 26 12.30 25.54 13.07
C GLN A 26 11.79 24.19 12.56
N GLY A 27 11.38 23.31 13.46
CA GLY A 27 10.92 21.95 13.12
C GLY A 27 12.04 21.06 12.56
N LEU A 28 11.65 19.93 12.00
CA LEU A 28 12.58 18.93 11.43
C LEU A 28 12.99 19.34 10.01
N ARG A 29 13.83 20.34 9.87
CA ARG A 29 14.35 20.79 8.57
C ARG A 29 15.83 21.13 8.65
N ILE A 30 16.51 21.01 7.52
CA ILE A 30 17.90 21.45 7.40
C ILE A 30 17.97 22.98 7.58
N PRO A 31 18.94 23.51 8.32
CA PRO A 31 19.08 24.95 8.50
C PRO A 31 19.31 25.71 7.17
N ASP A 32 18.79 26.93 7.08
CA ASP A 32 18.90 27.75 5.87
C ASP A 32 20.34 28.02 5.51
N GLU A 33 21.22 28.21 6.49
CA GLU A 33 22.66 28.39 6.31
C GLU A 33 23.36 27.22 5.59
N TYR A 34 22.82 25.99 5.74
CA TYR A 34 23.31 24.83 5.00
C TYR A 34 22.87 24.87 3.55
N LEU A 35 21.68 25.34 3.26
CA LEU A 35 21.18 25.49 1.90
C LEU A 35 21.91 26.59 1.14
N GLU A 36 22.36 27.64 1.83
CA GLU A 36 23.14 28.73 1.25
C GLU A 36 24.53 28.29 0.75
N LYS A 37 25.10 27.23 1.32
CA LYS A 37 26.39 26.67 0.88
C LYS A 37 26.37 26.17 -0.55
N GLN A 38 25.20 25.75 -1.06
CA GLN A 38 25.01 25.13 -2.37
C GLN A 38 25.94 23.96 -2.65
N GLU A 39 26.45 23.33 -1.61
CA GLU A 39 27.22 22.09 -1.65
C GLU A 39 26.61 21.11 -0.65
N PHE A 40 25.98 20.08 -1.17
CA PHE A 40 25.19 19.14 -0.40
C PHE A 40 25.81 17.76 -0.41
N THR A 41 25.87 17.11 0.75
CA THR A 41 26.22 15.69 0.86
C THR A 41 25.00 14.94 1.39
N ILE A 42 24.42 14.07 0.57
CA ILE A 42 23.24 13.29 0.96
C ILE A 42 23.72 12.14 1.84
N MET A 43 23.47 12.24 3.13
CA MET A 43 23.87 11.25 4.14
C MET A 43 22.67 10.46 4.65
N ARG A 44 22.94 9.19 5.01
CA ARG A 44 21.98 8.30 5.66
C ARG A 44 22.65 7.44 6.72
N ALA A 45 21.92 7.17 7.82
CA ALA A 45 22.35 6.21 8.83
C ALA A 45 21.93 4.77 8.49
N ALA A 46 20.95 4.62 7.60
CA ALA A 46 20.48 3.32 7.12
C ALA A 46 21.13 2.99 5.76
N HIS A 47 21.67 1.80 5.61
CA HIS A 47 22.51 1.43 4.46
C HIS A 47 21.96 0.26 3.64
N GLY A 48 20.70 -0.12 3.83
CA GLY A 48 20.01 -1.07 2.96
C GLY A 48 19.88 -0.53 1.53
N LEU A 49 19.78 -1.43 0.55
CA LEU A 49 19.63 -1.03 -0.85
C LEU A 49 18.40 -0.14 -1.07
N GLY A 50 17.27 -0.51 -0.44
CA GLY A 50 16.03 0.28 -0.50
C GLY A 50 16.17 1.65 0.15
N ASP A 51 16.94 1.74 1.22
CA ASP A 51 17.16 3.00 1.93
C ASP A 51 17.82 4.06 1.03
N TRP A 52 18.76 3.64 0.22
CA TRP A 52 19.37 4.48 -0.80
C TRP A 52 18.49 4.65 -2.03
N GLY A 53 17.74 3.59 -2.41
CA GLY A 53 16.83 3.61 -3.54
C GLY A 53 15.72 4.64 -3.39
N ILE A 54 15.12 4.73 -2.20
CA ILE A 54 14.04 5.68 -1.89
C ILE A 54 14.46 7.14 -2.16
N ILE A 55 15.72 7.49 -1.89
CA ILE A 55 16.22 8.86 -2.06
C ILE A 55 16.96 9.08 -3.38
N SER A 56 16.93 8.12 -4.28
CA SER A 56 17.74 8.15 -5.51
C SER A 56 17.44 9.33 -6.43
N ALA A 57 16.23 9.92 -6.36
CA ALA A 57 15.87 11.14 -7.08
C ALA A 57 16.31 12.44 -6.39
N MET A 58 16.78 12.38 -5.14
CA MET A 58 17.17 13.59 -4.40
C MET A 58 18.25 14.43 -5.09
N PRO A 59 19.31 13.85 -5.70
CA PRO A 59 20.29 14.64 -6.43
C PRO A 59 19.67 15.49 -7.54
N ARG A 60 18.74 14.92 -8.32
CA ARG A 60 18.03 15.66 -9.37
C ARG A 60 17.18 16.80 -8.78
N LEU A 61 16.41 16.52 -7.75
CA LEU A 61 15.57 17.54 -7.11
C LEU A 61 16.39 18.69 -6.53
N LEU A 62 17.54 18.41 -5.93
CA LEU A 62 18.45 19.44 -5.44
C LEU A 62 19.00 20.30 -6.59
N LYS A 63 19.40 19.68 -7.71
CA LYS A 63 19.87 20.42 -8.90
C LYS A 63 18.75 21.23 -9.56
N GLU A 64 17.52 20.75 -9.55
CA GLU A 64 16.37 21.48 -10.07
C GLU A 64 16.04 22.72 -9.21
N LYS A 65 16.10 22.56 -7.88
CA LYS A 65 15.86 23.65 -6.92
C LYS A 65 17.01 24.63 -6.84
N TYR A 66 18.24 24.14 -6.90
CA TYR A 66 19.49 24.90 -6.80
C TYR A 66 20.40 24.60 -8.00
N PRO A 67 20.18 25.20 -9.18
CA PRO A 67 20.84 24.79 -10.44
C PRO A 67 22.38 24.78 -10.41
N ASN A 68 22.99 25.63 -9.57
CA ASN A 68 24.44 25.74 -9.44
C ASN A 68 25.03 24.91 -8.30
N CYS A 69 24.20 24.17 -7.57
CA CYS A 69 24.67 23.41 -6.42
C CYS A 69 25.57 22.23 -6.84
N LYS A 70 26.40 21.79 -5.90
CA LYS A 70 27.15 20.54 -5.97
C LYS A 70 26.48 19.50 -5.08
N VAL A 71 26.28 18.31 -5.60
CA VAL A 71 25.64 17.21 -4.87
C VAL A 71 26.59 16.02 -4.79
N TYR A 72 26.91 15.65 -3.58
CA TYR A 72 27.82 14.55 -3.27
C TYR A 72 27.12 13.45 -2.47
N LEU A 73 27.73 12.29 -2.48
CA LEU A 73 27.39 11.15 -1.65
C LEU A 73 28.61 10.73 -0.82
N PRO A 74 28.42 10.04 0.29
CA PRO A 74 29.53 9.46 1.04
C PRO A 74 30.13 8.30 0.23
N SER A 75 31.45 8.18 0.25
CA SER A 75 32.12 6.98 -0.27
C SER A 75 31.88 5.78 0.65
N VAL A 76 32.09 4.58 0.12
CA VAL A 76 32.08 3.34 0.92
C VAL A 76 33.04 3.43 2.11
N LYS A 77 34.26 3.97 1.86
CA LYS A 77 35.27 4.15 2.90
C LYS A 77 34.83 5.08 4.04
N LEU A 78 34.13 6.18 3.69
CA LEU A 78 33.59 7.09 4.70
C LEU A 78 32.48 6.41 5.50
N LEU A 79 31.56 5.69 4.84
CA LEU A 79 30.50 4.95 5.51
C LEU A 79 31.03 3.85 6.43
N GLU A 80 32.06 3.13 6.00
CA GLU A 80 32.73 2.12 6.84
C GLU A 80 33.38 2.77 8.08
N LYS A 81 33.98 3.93 7.93
CA LYS A 81 34.53 4.68 9.08
C LYS A 81 33.43 5.08 10.06
N LEU A 82 32.37 5.69 9.57
CA LEU A 82 31.31 6.26 10.42
C LEU A 82 30.39 5.19 11.04
N PHE A 83 30.07 4.12 10.30
CA PHE A 83 29.04 3.15 10.65
C PHE A 83 29.54 1.69 10.71
N GLY A 84 30.83 1.45 10.62
CA GLY A 84 31.38 0.10 10.56
C GLY A 84 30.96 -0.82 11.69
N ASN A 85 30.74 -0.27 12.89
CA ASN A 85 30.24 -1.00 14.06
C ASN A 85 28.78 -1.47 13.91
N GLN A 86 28.04 -0.95 12.94
CA GLN A 86 26.63 -1.28 12.70
C GLN A 86 26.44 -2.23 11.49
N LYS A 87 27.52 -2.69 10.88
CA LYS A 87 27.54 -3.49 9.65
C LYS A 87 26.64 -4.74 9.71
N GLN A 88 26.51 -5.36 10.89
CA GLN A 88 25.71 -6.57 11.09
C GLN A 88 24.20 -6.34 10.96
N ASN A 89 23.73 -5.10 11.14
CA ASN A 89 22.30 -4.78 11.16
C ASN A 89 21.69 -4.63 9.75
N TRP A 90 22.50 -4.53 8.68
CA TRP A 90 22.08 -4.18 7.32
C TRP A 90 22.20 -5.34 6.32
N GLY A 91 22.52 -6.48 6.78
CA GLY A 91 23.04 -7.65 6.14
C GLY A 91 22.23 -8.31 5.04
N SER A 92 22.39 -7.97 3.78
CA SER A 92 22.09 -8.86 2.64
C SER A 92 23.24 -9.03 1.69
N PHE A 93 24.21 -8.15 1.73
CA PHE A 93 25.44 -8.23 0.94
C PHE A 93 26.64 -8.26 1.88
N ASP A 94 27.76 -8.79 1.43
CA ASP A 94 28.99 -8.85 2.24
C ASP A 94 29.43 -7.47 2.74
N ASN A 95 29.14 -6.41 1.97
CA ASN A 95 29.33 -5.04 2.37
C ASN A 95 28.12 -4.15 2.04
N PRO A 96 27.25 -3.85 3.02
CA PRO A 96 26.06 -3.03 2.81
C PRO A 96 26.36 -1.59 2.38
N PHE A 97 27.56 -1.08 2.66
CA PHE A 97 27.95 0.27 2.28
C PHE A 97 28.14 0.43 0.76
N LEU A 98 28.32 -0.67 0.01
CA LEU A 98 28.33 -0.66 -1.44
C LEU A 98 26.98 -0.27 -2.05
N ASN A 99 25.90 -0.35 -1.29
CA ASN A 99 24.58 -0.01 -1.79
C ASN A 99 24.45 1.44 -2.27
N VAL A 100 25.17 2.37 -1.67
CA VAL A 100 25.23 3.76 -2.15
C VAL A 100 25.77 3.84 -3.58
N GLU A 101 26.83 3.09 -3.88
CA GLU A 101 27.38 3.03 -5.23
C GLU A 101 26.44 2.29 -6.19
N TYR A 102 25.84 1.19 -5.78
CA TYR A 102 24.87 0.47 -6.62
C TYR A 102 23.70 1.35 -7.08
N ILE A 103 23.24 2.24 -6.24
CA ILE A 103 22.12 3.14 -6.58
C ILE A 103 22.58 4.35 -7.38
N PHE A 104 23.64 5.03 -6.96
CA PHE A 104 24.01 6.33 -7.51
C PHE A 104 25.08 6.29 -8.60
N LYS A 105 25.64 5.13 -8.89
CA LYS A 105 26.59 4.98 -10.01
C LYS A 105 25.93 5.43 -11.31
N ASN A 106 26.66 6.25 -12.06
CA ASN A 106 26.23 6.89 -13.31
C ASN A 106 25.05 7.89 -13.17
N ASN A 107 24.69 8.30 -11.98
CA ASN A 107 23.69 9.33 -11.80
C ASN A 107 24.25 10.69 -12.26
N PRO A 108 23.66 11.35 -13.29
CA PRO A 108 24.19 12.56 -13.88
C PRO A 108 24.08 13.80 -12.97
N TYR A 109 23.32 13.69 -11.90
CA TYR A 109 23.11 14.77 -10.93
C TYR A 109 24.03 14.67 -9.72
N VAL A 110 24.87 13.64 -9.65
CA VAL A 110 25.86 13.43 -8.58
C VAL A 110 27.22 13.93 -9.07
N ASP A 111 27.82 14.89 -8.36
CA ASP A 111 29.12 15.45 -8.67
C ASP A 111 30.29 14.55 -8.19
N GLY A 112 30.04 13.61 -7.28
CA GLY A 112 31.05 12.65 -6.84
C GLY A 112 30.76 12.01 -5.48
N PHE A 113 31.71 11.21 -5.02
CA PHE A 113 31.70 10.58 -3.71
C PHE A 113 32.79 11.17 -2.83
N LYS A 114 32.47 11.49 -1.58
CA LYS A 114 33.40 12.09 -0.61
C LYS A 114 33.93 11.07 0.39
N ASP A 115 35.26 11.04 0.56
CA ASP A 115 35.94 10.30 1.63
C ASP A 115 36.02 11.08 2.94
N TYR A 116 35.75 12.38 2.87
CA TYR A 116 35.85 13.30 3.99
C TYR A 116 34.69 14.29 4.00
N ILE A 117 34.16 14.55 5.18
CA ILE A 117 33.13 15.55 5.45
C ILE A 117 33.58 16.41 6.62
N SER A 118 33.67 17.73 6.40
CA SER A 118 34.07 18.68 7.44
C SER A 118 32.93 19.00 8.40
N ASP A 119 31.72 19.22 7.88
CA ASP A 119 30.53 19.51 8.65
C ASP A 119 29.28 19.17 7.84
N GLU A 120 28.44 18.27 8.38
CA GLU A 120 27.20 17.83 7.75
C GLU A 120 26.15 17.47 8.79
N ILE A 121 24.91 17.84 8.54
CA ILE A 121 23.77 17.52 9.37
C ILE A 121 22.78 16.68 8.58
N PHE A 122 22.34 15.57 9.16
CA PHE A 122 21.32 14.73 8.57
C PHE A 122 20.47 14.05 9.66
N HIS A 123 19.32 13.53 9.28
CA HIS A 123 18.46 12.80 10.20
C HIS A 123 18.25 11.37 9.73
N ASP A 124 18.13 10.47 10.70
CA ASP A 124 17.74 9.08 10.45
C ASP A 124 16.21 8.96 10.45
N HIS A 125 15.67 8.61 9.31
CA HIS A 125 14.24 8.51 9.12
C HIS A 125 13.59 7.28 9.78
N TYR A 126 14.36 6.22 10.06
CA TYR A 126 13.83 5.00 10.67
C TYR A 126 13.26 5.21 12.07
N ARG A 127 13.60 6.28 12.71
CA ARG A 127 13.22 6.55 14.10
C ARG A 127 12.24 7.72 14.26
N VAL A 128 11.82 8.31 13.17
CA VAL A 128 10.82 9.39 13.17
C VAL A 128 9.39 8.82 13.16
N TYR A 129 9.17 7.67 13.76
CA TYR A 129 7.82 7.26 14.11
C TYR A 129 7.37 8.09 15.31
N ASP A 130 6.95 9.32 15.04
CA ASP A 130 6.07 10.02 15.96
C ASP A 130 4.78 9.19 16.00
N LYS A 131 4.46 8.66 17.15
CA LYS A 131 3.27 7.82 17.36
C LYS A 131 1.98 8.54 16.93
N ASP A 132 2.02 9.87 16.88
CA ASP A 132 0.91 10.74 16.54
C ASP A 132 0.89 11.18 15.06
N LYS A 133 1.98 10.94 14.31
CA LYS A 133 2.12 11.33 12.89
C LYS A 133 2.35 10.13 11.97
N LYS A 134 1.67 9.04 12.22
CA LYS A 134 1.74 7.78 11.45
C LYS A 134 1.46 7.91 9.95
N ASP A 135 0.97 9.05 9.51
CA ASP A 135 0.42 9.26 8.18
C ASP A 135 1.37 10.01 7.22
N ILE A 136 2.60 10.32 7.64
CA ILE A 136 3.54 11.00 6.73
C ILE A 136 4.50 9.97 6.14
N PRO A 137 4.42 9.68 4.83
CA PRO A 137 5.36 8.79 4.15
C PRO A 137 6.81 9.20 4.37
N LEU A 138 7.67 8.22 4.53
CA LEU A 138 9.10 8.41 4.80
C LEU A 138 9.77 9.38 3.83
N ILE A 139 9.51 9.22 2.55
CA ILE A 139 10.07 10.10 1.53
C ILE A 139 9.59 11.55 1.68
N LYS A 140 8.35 11.77 2.08
CA LYS A 140 7.84 13.13 2.35
C LYS A 140 8.53 13.77 3.55
N GLN A 141 8.88 12.98 4.56
CA GLN A 141 9.64 13.47 5.71
C GLN A 141 11.04 13.93 5.29
N MET A 142 11.70 13.15 4.43
CA MET A 142 13.02 13.52 3.90
C MET A 142 12.96 14.76 3.02
N LEU A 143 11.98 14.84 2.14
CA LEU A 143 11.78 16.02 1.29
C LEU A 143 11.50 17.27 2.14
N LYS A 144 10.67 17.14 3.17
CA LYS A 144 10.41 18.21 4.12
C LYS A 144 11.66 18.62 4.90
N PHE A 145 12.49 17.67 5.32
CA PHE A 145 13.76 17.96 5.96
C PHE A 145 14.67 18.82 5.05
N TRP A 146 14.71 18.53 3.75
CA TRP A 146 15.42 19.29 2.74
C TRP A 146 14.65 20.54 2.25
N GLN A 147 13.60 20.95 2.96
CA GLN A 147 12.78 22.14 2.67
C GLN A 147 12.14 22.13 1.26
N PHE A 148 11.76 20.94 0.76
CA PHE A 148 10.97 20.86 -0.45
C PHE A 148 9.48 21.05 -0.13
N GLU A 149 8.82 21.93 -0.90
CA GLU A 149 7.38 22.13 -0.83
C GLU A 149 6.63 21.05 -1.64
N LYS A 150 5.38 20.78 -1.28
CA LYS A 150 4.58 19.72 -1.89
C LYS A 150 4.49 19.79 -3.43
N ASN A 151 4.52 20.99 -4.00
CA ASN A 151 4.49 21.24 -5.44
C ASN A 151 5.85 20.94 -6.14
N GLU A 152 6.96 20.95 -5.40
CA GLU A 152 8.30 20.73 -5.94
C GLU A 152 8.64 19.25 -6.16
N TYR A 153 7.87 18.33 -5.57
CA TYR A 153 8.15 16.89 -5.63
C TYR A 153 7.00 16.03 -6.17
N LYS A 154 6.11 16.62 -6.98
CA LYS A 154 4.97 15.90 -7.59
C LYS A 154 5.37 14.66 -8.38
N ASN A 155 6.53 14.70 -9.01
CA ASN A 155 7.06 13.65 -9.88
C ASN A 155 8.22 12.89 -9.22
N TYR A 156 8.24 12.80 -7.90
CA TYR A 156 9.27 12.03 -7.22
C TYR A 156 9.04 10.55 -7.43
N THR A 157 10.02 9.89 -8.04
CA THR A 157 10.08 8.43 -8.16
C THR A 157 11.52 7.98 -7.98
N PRO A 158 11.79 6.79 -7.46
CA PRO A 158 13.14 6.23 -7.45
C PRO A 158 13.76 6.20 -8.84
N GLU A 159 15.04 6.53 -8.94
CA GLU A 159 15.77 6.66 -10.18
C GLU A 159 17.03 5.80 -10.19
N LEU A 160 17.26 5.12 -11.32
CA LEU A 160 18.47 4.36 -11.56
C LEU A 160 19.07 4.74 -12.90
N TYR A 161 20.37 4.94 -12.92
CA TYR A 161 21.11 5.31 -14.12
C TYR A 161 22.14 4.23 -14.45
N PHE A 162 22.14 3.78 -15.69
CA PHE A 162 22.98 2.68 -16.15
C PHE A 162 23.91 3.15 -17.26
N SER A 163 25.17 2.71 -17.21
CA SER A 163 26.15 2.93 -18.28
C SER A 163 25.74 2.19 -19.57
N LYS A 164 26.36 2.57 -20.68
CA LYS A 164 26.16 1.88 -21.95
C LYS A 164 26.52 0.39 -21.87
N ASN A 165 27.59 0.06 -21.17
CA ASN A 165 28.02 -1.32 -20.99
C ASN A 165 27.04 -2.13 -20.14
N GLU A 166 26.55 -1.59 -19.01
CA GLU A 166 25.53 -2.26 -18.18
C GLU A 166 24.24 -2.53 -18.97
N LYS A 167 23.81 -1.57 -19.78
CA LYS A 167 22.66 -1.73 -20.67
C LYS A 167 22.88 -2.84 -21.70
N GLN A 168 24.05 -2.84 -22.36
CA GLN A 168 24.39 -3.87 -23.35
C GLN A 168 24.43 -5.28 -22.77
N ILE A 169 25.00 -5.44 -21.58
CA ILE A 169 25.02 -6.72 -20.87
C ILE A 169 23.60 -7.19 -20.53
N GLY A 170 22.80 -6.31 -19.91
CA GLY A 170 21.46 -6.65 -19.53
C GLY A 170 20.54 -6.91 -20.72
N ASP A 171 20.61 -6.10 -21.78
CA ASP A 171 19.83 -6.29 -23.01
C ASP A 171 20.17 -7.62 -23.71
N LYS A 172 21.46 -7.98 -23.71
CA LYS A 172 21.93 -9.27 -24.25
C LYS A 172 21.29 -10.43 -23.47
N ILE A 173 21.33 -10.39 -22.14
CA ILE A 173 20.74 -11.43 -21.29
C ILE A 173 19.24 -11.54 -21.50
N ILE A 174 18.53 -10.40 -21.54
CA ILE A 174 17.10 -10.36 -21.82
C ILE A 174 16.81 -11.04 -23.16
N LYS A 175 17.52 -10.63 -24.23
CA LYS A 175 17.32 -11.15 -25.56
C LYS A 175 17.61 -12.63 -25.70
N GLU A 176 18.69 -13.11 -25.09
CA GLU A 176 19.07 -14.54 -25.09
C GLU A 176 18.08 -15.41 -24.32
N THR A 177 17.39 -14.83 -23.34
CA THR A 177 16.53 -15.56 -22.40
C THR A 177 15.06 -15.54 -22.81
N VAL A 178 14.51 -14.38 -23.15
CA VAL A 178 13.09 -14.21 -23.46
C VAL A 178 12.83 -13.70 -24.89
N GLY A 179 13.87 -13.42 -25.65
CA GLY A 179 13.75 -12.85 -27.01
C GLY A 179 13.17 -11.43 -26.96
N ASP A 180 12.18 -11.20 -27.82
CA ASP A 180 11.47 -9.93 -27.88
C ASP A 180 10.15 -9.93 -27.06
N ASN A 181 9.95 -10.94 -26.22
CA ASN A 181 8.77 -11.04 -25.38
C ASN A 181 8.84 -10.09 -24.18
N GLU A 182 7.69 -9.59 -23.75
CA GLU A 182 7.55 -8.96 -22.44
C GLU A 182 7.83 -10.00 -21.34
N PHE A 183 8.37 -9.54 -20.22
CA PHE A 183 8.69 -10.42 -19.09
C PHE A 183 8.39 -9.78 -17.75
N GLY A 184 8.26 -10.61 -16.73
CA GLY A 184 8.19 -10.22 -15.33
C GLY A 184 9.48 -10.49 -14.59
N SER A 185 9.63 -9.95 -13.41
CA SER A 185 10.68 -10.33 -12.47
C SER A 185 10.10 -10.72 -11.12
N LEU A 186 10.61 -11.78 -10.55
CA LEU A 186 10.18 -12.32 -9.27
C LEU A 186 11.31 -12.25 -8.25
N LEU A 187 11.04 -11.67 -7.09
CA LEU A 187 11.95 -11.66 -5.97
C LEU A 187 11.24 -12.15 -4.71
N ILE A 188 11.66 -13.29 -4.22
CA ILE A 188 11.20 -13.82 -2.95
C ILE A 188 12.38 -13.89 -2.00
N SER A 189 12.18 -13.37 -0.79
CA SER A 189 13.18 -13.41 0.26
C SER A 189 12.65 -14.20 1.44
N ASN A 190 13.46 -15.15 1.92
CA ASN A 190 13.17 -15.93 3.14
C ASN A 190 13.50 -15.16 4.42
N ARG A 191 13.82 -13.87 4.34
CA ARG A 191 14.27 -13.13 5.50
C ARG A 191 13.14 -12.86 6.48
N TYR A 192 13.23 -13.55 7.59
CA TYR A 192 12.39 -13.36 8.77
C TYR A 192 12.73 -12.09 9.57
N GLU A 193 13.90 -11.48 9.36
CA GLU A 193 14.54 -10.70 10.43
C GLU A 193 14.42 -9.19 10.29
N SER A 194 14.24 -8.64 9.11
CA SER A 194 14.41 -7.19 8.97
C SER A 194 13.13 -6.38 8.88
N GLN A 195 12.00 -7.00 8.60
CA GLN A 195 10.74 -6.25 8.49
C GLN A 195 9.54 -7.12 8.86
N ASN A 196 8.48 -6.50 9.36
CA ASN A 196 7.25 -7.13 9.84
C ASN A 196 6.45 -7.95 8.80
N GLY A 197 6.95 -8.07 7.59
CA GLY A 197 6.45 -8.94 6.52
C GLY A 197 7.00 -10.35 6.68
N ARG A 198 6.54 -11.08 7.68
CA ARG A 198 6.86 -12.50 7.78
C ARG A 198 6.35 -13.21 6.54
N TYR A 199 7.25 -13.95 5.90
CA TYR A 199 6.92 -14.82 4.81
C TYR A 199 5.94 -15.90 5.30
N ASP A 200 4.74 -15.88 4.73
CA ASP A 200 3.77 -16.95 4.87
C ASP A 200 3.89 -17.82 3.64
N GLU A 201 4.63 -18.93 3.76
CA GLU A 201 4.95 -19.77 2.62
C GLU A 201 3.70 -20.19 1.84
N GLU A 202 2.69 -20.67 2.53
CA GLU A 202 1.47 -21.17 1.87
C GLU A 202 0.62 -20.06 1.24
N GLY A 203 0.42 -18.97 1.94
CA GLY A 203 -0.41 -17.86 1.46
C GLY A 203 0.27 -17.10 0.32
N ASN A 204 1.56 -16.83 0.43
CA ASN A 204 2.33 -16.14 -0.61
C ASN A 204 2.48 -17.00 -1.86
N GLU A 205 2.65 -18.32 -1.73
CA GLU A 205 2.70 -19.23 -2.86
C GLU A 205 1.40 -19.17 -3.68
N LYS A 206 0.25 -19.26 -3.03
CA LYS A 206 -1.06 -19.15 -3.69
C LYS A 206 -1.22 -17.85 -4.47
N ILE A 207 -0.85 -16.73 -3.85
CA ILE A 207 -0.93 -15.41 -4.47
C ILE A 207 0.02 -15.31 -5.67
N LEU A 208 1.26 -15.76 -5.51
CA LEU A 208 2.26 -15.73 -6.58
C LEU A 208 1.83 -16.62 -7.75
N THR A 209 1.39 -17.84 -7.48
CA THR A 209 0.91 -18.77 -8.51
C THR A 209 -0.25 -18.18 -9.28
N TYR A 210 -1.26 -17.66 -8.59
CA TYR A 210 -2.41 -17.01 -9.23
C TYR A 210 -1.97 -15.84 -10.13
N PHE A 211 -1.06 -15.01 -9.64
CA PHE A 211 -0.59 -13.85 -10.38
C PHE A 211 0.25 -14.24 -11.63
N LEU A 212 1.10 -15.26 -11.49
CA LEU A 212 1.89 -15.80 -12.60
C LEU A 212 0.98 -16.38 -13.69
N GLU A 213 -0.01 -17.19 -13.30
CA GLU A 213 -0.98 -17.79 -14.22
C GLU A 213 -1.81 -16.74 -14.96
N LYS A 214 -2.23 -15.67 -14.25
CA LYS A 214 -3.02 -14.58 -14.83
C LYS A 214 -2.26 -13.79 -15.89
N ASN A 215 -0.97 -13.51 -15.65
CA ASN A 215 -0.21 -12.63 -16.53
C ASN A 215 0.46 -13.37 -17.70
N LYS A 216 0.66 -14.69 -17.61
CA LYS A 216 1.25 -15.52 -18.67
C LYS A 216 2.56 -14.98 -19.25
N LEU A 217 3.42 -14.41 -18.39
CA LEU A 217 4.70 -13.85 -18.77
C LEU A 217 5.83 -14.80 -18.37
N PRO A 218 6.92 -14.92 -19.15
CA PRO A 218 8.16 -15.49 -18.64
C PRO A 218 8.71 -14.62 -17.49
N TYR A 219 9.32 -15.26 -16.52
CA TYR A 219 9.82 -14.57 -15.32
C TYR A 219 11.30 -14.83 -15.11
N PHE A 220 12.03 -13.73 -14.85
CA PHE A 220 13.35 -13.82 -14.24
C PHE A 220 13.20 -13.95 -12.74
N TYR A 221 13.91 -14.90 -12.17
CA TYR A 221 13.95 -15.11 -10.74
C TYR A 221 15.25 -14.62 -10.14
N PHE A 222 15.14 -13.87 -9.04
CA PHE A 222 16.26 -13.35 -8.28
C PHE A 222 16.05 -13.58 -6.79
N THR A 223 17.15 -13.76 -6.04
CA THR A 223 17.15 -13.82 -4.58
C THR A 223 18.32 -13.00 -4.04
N TYR A 224 18.24 -12.62 -2.76
CA TYR A 224 19.33 -11.94 -2.08
C TYR A 224 20.53 -12.84 -1.78
N LYS A 225 20.28 -14.14 -1.63
CA LYS A 225 21.32 -15.11 -1.31
C LYS A 225 21.42 -16.14 -2.44
N PRO A 226 22.45 -16.04 -3.26
CA PRO A 226 22.66 -16.96 -4.39
C PRO A 226 22.66 -18.45 -4.02
N LYS A 227 22.97 -18.76 -2.75
CA LYS A 227 23.09 -20.15 -2.25
C LYS A 227 21.80 -20.69 -1.63
N GLU A 228 20.77 -19.87 -1.46
CA GLU A 228 19.49 -20.35 -0.91
C GLU A 228 18.72 -21.09 -2.00
N GLU A 229 18.14 -22.23 -1.66
CA GLU A 229 17.19 -22.89 -2.53
C GLU A 229 15.96 -22.03 -2.72
N PHE A 230 15.45 -22.01 -3.93
CA PHE A 230 14.20 -21.34 -4.22
C PHE A 230 13.06 -22.14 -3.62
N PRO A 231 12.24 -21.55 -2.74
CA PRO A 231 11.19 -22.30 -2.05
C PRO A 231 10.07 -22.76 -2.98
N PHE A 232 9.97 -22.18 -4.19
CA PHE A 232 8.92 -22.53 -5.15
C PHE A 232 9.53 -22.95 -6.48
N LYS A 233 8.95 -23.97 -7.10
CA LYS A 233 9.25 -24.36 -8.47
C LYS A 233 8.09 -23.88 -9.35
N PHE A 234 8.35 -22.85 -10.13
CA PHE A 234 7.42 -22.39 -11.16
C PHE A 234 7.93 -22.81 -12.53
N ASP A 235 7.07 -23.45 -13.30
CA ASP A 235 7.37 -23.70 -14.71
C ASP A 235 7.49 -22.38 -15.46
N GLY A 236 8.54 -22.21 -16.26
CA GLY A 236 8.81 -21.00 -17.03
C GLY A 236 9.55 -19.90 -16.28
N CYS A 237 9.99 -20.10 -15.05
CA CYS A 237 10.92 -19.22 -14.34
C CYS A 237 12.37 -19.47 -14.76
N LEU A 238 13.08 -18.39 -15.05
CA LEU A 238 14.48 -18.38 -15.42
C LEU A 238 15.34 -17.88 -14.24
N ASP A 239 16.22 -18.72 -13.77
CA ASP A 239 17.04 -18.46 -12.59
C ASP A 239 18.28 -17.64 -12.95
N LEU A 240 18.35 -16.41 -12.44
CA LEU A 240 19.50 -15.52 -12.61
C LEU A 240 20.13 -15.12 -11.27
N ARG A 241 20.07 -15.98 -10.27
CA ARG A 241 20.52 -15.70 -8.90
C ARG A 241 21.98 -15.27 -8.75
N ASN A 242 22.86 -15.73 -9.61
CA ASN A 242 24.31 -15.47 -9.52
C ASN A 242 24.74 -14.15 -10.21
N MET A 243 23.79 -13.35 -10.61
CA MET A 243 24.06 -12.13 -11.33
C MET A 243 24.45 -11.00 -10.38
N ASP A 244 25.32 -10.10 -10.84
CA ASP A 244 25.67 -8.91 -10.07
C ASP A 244 24.45 -7.97 -9.86
N VAL A 245 24.51 -7.18 -8.78
CA VAL A 245 23.38 -6.33 -8.34
C VAL A 245 22.95 -5.33 -9.42
N ARG A 246 23.90 -4.70 -10.10
CA ARG A 246 23.60 -3.68 -11.12
C ARG A 246 22.91 -4.27 -12.34
N THR A 247 23.35 -5.43 -12.78
CA THR A 247 22.70 -6.18 -13.87
C THR A 247 21.29 -6.62 -13.47
N GLN A 248 21.12 -7.11 -12.24
CA GLN A 248 19.78 -7.43 -11.73
C GLN A 248 18.87 -6.20 -11.71
N LEU A 249 19.32 -5.06 -11.20
CA LEU A 249 18.55 -3.83 -11.17
C LEU A 249 18.19 -3.36 -12.59
N TYR A 250 19.12 -3.50 -13.56
CA TYR A 250 18.81 -3.15 -14.94
C TYR A 250 17.72 -4.04 -15.54
N ILE A 251 17.85 -5.36 -15.45
CA ILE A 251 16.85 -6.30 -15.97
C ILE A 251 15.49 -6.01 -15.33
N ARG A 252 15.44 -5.82 -14.02
CA ARG A 252 14.20 -5.50 -13.30
C ARG A 252 13.59 -4.17 -13.72
N SER A 253 14.41 -3.17 -14.04
CA SER A 253 13.92 -1.88 -14.54
C SER A 253 13.27 -1.98 -15.92
N LYS A 254 13.54 -3.05 -16.67
CA LYS A 254 12.97 -3.37 -17.99
C LYS A 254 11.78 -4.32 -17.94
N ALA A 255 11.56 -4.97 -16.81
CA ALA A 255 10.43 -5.87 -16.64
C ALA A 255 9.10 -5.12 -16.79
N LYS A 256 8.11 -5.75 -17.41
CA LYS A 256 6.74 -5.23 -17.46
C LYS A 256 6.17 -5.05 -16.06
N LEU A 257 6.56 -5.95 -15.17
CA LEU A 257 6.20 -5.90 -13.76
C LEU A 257 7.24 -6.63 -12.89
N ASN A 258 7.36 -6.17 -11.67
CA ASN A 258 8.17 -6.79 -10.62
C ASN A 258 7.25 -7.26 -9.50
N ILE A 259 7.47 -8.48 -9.03
CA ILE A 259 6.68 -9.09 -7.96
C ILE A 259 7.61 -9.60 -6.88
N GLY A 260 7.23 -9.49 -5.64
CA GLY A 260 7.96 -10.10 -4.56
C GLY A 260 7.53 -9.65 -3.17
N ASN A 261 8.20 -10.19 -2.17
CA ASN A 261 8.08 -9.69 -0.81
C ASN A 261 8.67 -8.28 -0.74
N HIS A 262 8.19 -7.49 0.22
CA HIS A 262 8.76 -6.17 0.46
C HIS A 262 10.27 -6.25 0.64
N CYS A 263 10.97 -5.53 -0.20
CA CYS A 263 12.42 -5.48 -0.15
C CYS A 263 12.97 -4.28 -0.92
N GLY A 264 14.13 -3.82 -0.50
CA GLY A 264 14.77 -2.65 -1.06
C GLY A 264 15.02 -2.68 -2.57
N VAL A 265 15.11 -3.86 -3.18
CA VAL A 265 15.26 -3.98 -4.64
C VAL A 265 14.00 -3.54 -5.36
N LEU A 266 12.82 -3.92 -4.86
CA LEU A 266 11.54 -3.51 -5.43
C LEU A 266 11.37 -2.00 -5.31
N ASP A 267 11.81 -1.42 -4.20
CA ASP A 267 11.80 0.01 -3.99
C ASP A 267 12.62 0.74 -5.05
N CYS A 268 13.82 0.26 -5.33
CA CYS A 268 14.73 0.87 -6.30
C CYS A 268 14.16 0.91 -7.72
N VAL A 269 13.40 -0.11 -8.13
CA VAL A 269 12.88 -0.21 -9.50
C VAL A 269 11.48 0.36 -9.67
N SER A 270 10.81 0.78 -8.60
CA SER A 270 9.43 1.26 -8.63
C SER A 270 9.21 2.50 -9.50
N GLY A 271 10.23 3.30 -9.74
CA GLY A 271 10.17 4.43 -10.68
C GLY A 271 10.33 4.06 -12.16
N HIS A 272 10.73 2.82 -12.44
CA HIS A 272 11.00 2.36 -13.81
C HIS A 272 10.01 1.32 -14.31
N SER A 273 9.45 0.54 -13.42
CA SER A 273 8.62 -0.60 -13.74
C SER A 273 7.52 -0.78 -12.68
N LYS A 274 6.41 -1.36 -13.10
CA LYS A 274 5.31 -1.67 -12.20
C LYS A 274 5.75 -2.67 -11.14
N VAL A 275 5.49 -2.36 -9.87
CA VAL A 275 5.86 -3.21 -8.74
C VAL A 275 4.63 -3.71 -8.02
N TYR A 276 4.60 -5.01 -7.77
CA TYR A 276 3.60 -5.67 -6.93
C TYR A 276 4.28 -6.30 -5.74
N GLN A 277 3.96 -5.81 -4.58
CA GLN A 277 4.45 -6.40 -3.35
C GLN A 277 3.47 -7.46 -2.86
N VAL A 278 3.99 -8.65 -2.59
CA VAL A 278 3.25 -9.71 -1.93
C VAL A 278 3.34 -9.48 -0.44
N GLN A 279 2.21 -9.16 0.17
CA GLN A 279 2.10 -9.05 1.61
C GLN A 279 1.42 -10.28 2.19
N ARG A 280 1.83 -10.66 3.37
CA ARG A 280 1.07 -11.59 4.19
C ARG A 280 -0.29 -10.98 4.48
N VAL A 281 -1.34 -11.78 4.32
CA VAL A 281 -2.73 -11.41 4.64
C VAL A 281 -2.93 -11.29 6.17
N PHE A 282 -2.08 -10.55 6.89
CA PHE A 282 -2.29 -10.22 8.31
C PHE A 282 -1.43 -9.06 8.75
N PRO A 283 -2.00 -8.20 9.49
CA PRO A 283 -3.23 -7.52 9.15
C PRO A 283 -2.87 -6.24 8.42
N LEU A 284 -3.74 -5.73 7.61
CA LEU A 284 -3.73 -4.33 7.13
C LEU A 284 -3.52 -3.31 8.28
N ASN A 285 -3.38 -3.79 9.49
CA ASN A 285 -3.28 -3.10 10.76
C ASN A 285 -1.92 -2.68 11.17
N GLN A 286 -0.90 -3.17 10.57
CA GLN A 286 0.41 -2.89 11.08
C GLN A 286 1.20 -2.04 10.13
N ASN A 287 1.15 -0.76 10.42
CA ASN A 287 2.28 0.16 10.33
C ASN A 287 2.93 0.32 8.96
N VAL A 288 2.40 -0.33 7.95
CA VAL A 288 3.02 -0.23 6.67
C VAL A 288 1.93 -0.21 5.64
N VAL A 289 1.35 0.88 5.53
CA VAL A 289 0.89 1.31 4.22
C VAL A 289 2.16 1.74 3.53
N GLU A 290 3.00 0.76 3.18
CA GLU A 290 4.31 0.98 2.58
C GLU A 290 4.21 1.69 1.26
N ASP A 291 3.06 1.61 0.59
CA ASP A 291 2.78 2.41 -0.58
C ASP A 291 2.62 3.91 -0.26
N GLU A 292 2.37 4.27 0.99
CA GLU A 292 2.42 5.67 1.43
C GLU A 292 3.84 6.18 1.67
N ILE A 293 4.80 5.28 1.79
CA ILE A 293 6.22 5.64 1.85
C ILE A 293 6.69 6.22 0.52
N TYR A 294 6.07 5.79 -0.59
CA TYR A 294 6.45 6.21 -1.94
C TYR A 294 5.48 7.24 -2.49
N LEU A 295 6.02 8.24 -3.17
CA LEU A 295 5.21 9.30 -3.78
C LEU A 295 4.45 8.85 -5.02
N ASN A 296 4.93 7.81 -5.69
CA ASN A 296 4.30 7.26 -6.88
C ASN A 296 3.59 5.95 -6.59
N ARG A 297 2.31 6.06 -6.25
CA ARG A 297 1.46 4.90 -5.97
C ARG A 297 1.11 4.07 -7.20
N GLU A 298 1.19 4.63 -8.38
CA GLU A 298 0.84 3.92 -9.62
C GLU A 298 1.79 2.77 -9.91
N ASN A 299 3.06 2.93 -9.50
CA ASN A 299 4.09 1.92 -9.70
C ASN A 299 4.24 0.92 -8.55
N TYR A 300 3.55 1.16 -7.43
CA TYR A 300 3.70 0.33 -6.23
C TYR A 300 2.34 -0.14 -5.72
N LYS A 301 2.07 -1.43 -5.87
CA LYS A 301 0.79 -2.05 -5.52
C LYS A 301 1.00 -3.31 -4.67
N TYR A 302 0.04 -3.54 -3.80
CA TYR A 302 -0.01 -4.74 -3.00
C TYR A 302 -0.91 -5.79 -3.64
N LEU A 303 -0.49 -7.05 -3.59
CA LEU A 303 -1.29 -8.18 -4.02
C LEU A 303 -2.02 -8.78 -2.81
N ILE A 304 -3.34 -8.70 -2.84
CA ILE A 304 -4.20 -9.42 -1.92
C ILE A 304 -5.16 -10.23 -2.79
N ASP A 305 -5.14 -11.55 -2.64
CA ASP A 305 -5.97 -12.48 -3.42
C ASP A 305 -5.84 -12.29 -4.95
N GLY A 306 -4.73 -11.74 -5.43
CA GLY A 306 -4.45 -11.55 -6.85
C GLY A 306 -5.34 -10.49 -7.56
N ASN A 307 -6.03 -9.63 -6.82
CA ASN A 307 -6.95 -8.64 -7.36
C ASN A 307 -6.48 -7.22 -7.04
N ASP A 308 -5.85 -6.54 -8.01
CA ASP A 308 -5.31 -5.18 -7.86
C ASP A 308 -6.37 -4.14 -7.43
N TYR A 309 -7.56 -4.21 -8.04
CA TYR A 309 -8.64 -3.27 -7.76
C TYR A 309 -9.16 -3.41 -6.33
N LYS A 310 -9.30 -4.65 -5.88
CA LYS A 310 -9.69 -5.00 -4.52
C LYS A 310 -8.66 -4.52 -3.51
N VAL A 311 -7.37 -4.70 -3.83
CA VAL A 311 -6.25 -4.16 -3.04
C VAL A 311 -6.36 -2.67 -2.89
N ASP A 312 -6.57 -1.94 -3.99
CA ASP A 312 -6.69 -0.48 -3.96
C ASP A 312 -7.86 0.00 -3.08
N ILE A 313 -9.01 -0.71 -3.13
CA ILE A 313 -10.15 -0.41 -2.25
C ILE A 313 -9.81 -0.73 -0.78
N MET A 314 -9.27 -1.92 -0.52
CA MET A 314 -8.94 -2.37 0.83
C MET A 314 -7.90 -1.50 1.53
N LYS A 315 -6.93 -1.00 0.78
CA LYS A 315 -5.92 -0.06 1.24
C LYS A 315 -6.46 1.27 1.73
N ASN A 316 -7.43 1.78 1.00
CA ASN A 316 -8.06 3.08 1.29
C ASN A 316 -9.08 2.97 2.44
N LEU A 317 -9.26 1.80 3.03
CA LEU A 317 -10.02 1.65 4.26
C LEU A 317 -9.17 2.11 5.45
N PRO A 318 -9.72 2.90 6.38
CA PRO A 318 -8.96 3.37 7.55
C PRO A 318 -8.55 2.23 8.49
N ASP A 319 -7.38 2.34 9.12
CA ASP A 319 -6.79 1.35 10.04
C ASP A 319 -7.69 0.87 11.19
N LYS A 320 -8.71 1.61 11.53
CA LYS A 320 -9.61 1.30 12.66
C LYS A 320 -10.54 0.11 12.42
N TYR A 321 -10.50 -0.45 11.22
CA TYR A 321 -11.43 -1.48 10.76
C TYR A 321 -11.22 -2.87 11.26
N THR A 322 -10.06 -3.18 11.70
CA THR A 322 -9.68 -4.55 11.94
C THR A 322 -10.02 -5.04 13.33
N SER A 323 -10.43 -4.17 14.24
CA SER A 323 -10.68 -4.57 15.64
C SER A 323 -12.08 -4.27 16.18
N LYS A 324 -12.91 -3.52 15.46
CA LYS A 324 -14.19 -3.03 16.00
C LYS A 324 -15.37 -3.02 15.02
N THR A 325 -15.23 -3.57 13.82
CA THR A 325 -16.33 -3.65 12.87
C THR A 325 -16.99 -5.01 12.91
N THR A 326 -18.28 -5.04 12.73
CA THR A 326 -19.11 -6.25 12.68
C THR A 326 -18.92 -7.04 11.38
N THR A 327 -18.31 -6.46 10.33
CA THR A 327 -18.04 -7.12 9.07
C THR A 327 -16.61 -7.62 8.95
N SER A 328 -16.43 -8.87 8.52
CA SER A 328 -15.11 -9.47 8.33
C SER A 328 -14.40 -8.93 7.08
N LEU A 329 -13.06 -9.12 7.04
CA LEU A 329 -12.28 -8.84 5.83
C LEU A 329 -12.74 -9.70 4.65
N LYS A 330 -13.14 -10.96 4.92
CA LYS A 330 -13.66 -11.86 3.89
C LYS A 330 -14.95 -11.33 3.31
N TRP A 331 -15.89 -10.85 4.13
CA TRP A 331 -17.14 -10.26 3.66
C TRP A 331 -16.88 -9.05 2.74
N LYS A 332 -16.00 -8.13 3.16
CA LYS A 332 -15.59 -6.97 2.35
C LYS A 332 -14.96 -7.39 1.04
N SER A 333 -14.10 -8.40 1.09
CA SER A 333 -13.45 -9.01 -0.06
C SER A 333 -14.46 -9.56 -1.05
N ASP A 334 -15.41 -10.36 -0.59
CA ASP A 334 -16.43 -10.99 -1.43
C ASP A 334 -17.41 -9.94 -2.04
N LEU A 335 -17.73 -8.89 -1.27
CA LEU A 335 -18.52 -7.75 -1.76
C LEU A 335 -17.83 -7.06 -2.93
N ILE A 336 -16.52 -6.79 -2.79
CA ILE A 336 -15.72 -6.17 -3.84
C ILE A 336 -15.66 -7.08 -5.07
N ASP A 337 -15.42 -8.37 -4.88
CA ASP A 337 -15.35 -9.34 -5.98
C ASP A 337 -16.64 -9.41 -6.78
N TYR A 338 -17.79 -9.36 -6.11
CA TYR A 338 -19.08 -9.39 -6.77
C TYR A 338 -19.37 -8.11 -7.57
N PHE A 339 -19.04 -6.94 -6.99
CA PHE A 339 -19.39 -5.63 -7.56
C PHE A 339 -18.29 -4.93 -8.36
N GLN A 340 -17.10 -5.48 -8.50
CA GLN A 340 -15.98 -4.83 -9.22
C GLN A 340 -16.20 -4.66 -10.73
N ASN A 341 -17.28 -5.19 -11.30
CA ASN A 341 -17.57 -5.07 -12.72
C ASN A 341 -17.97 -3.62 -13.08
N ASN A 342 -17.46 -3.12 -14.21
CA ASN A 342 -17.72 -1.77 -14.69
C ASN A 342 -19.20 -1.42 -14.88
N LYS A 343 -20.09 -2.40 -15.03
CA LYS A 343 -21.54 -2.14 -15.07
C LYS A 343 -22.05 -1.44 -13.82
N PHE A 344 -21.52 -1.82 -12.64
CA PHE A 344 -21.95 -1.26 -11.36
C PHE A 344 -21.45 0.18 -11.15
N LYS A 345 -20.38 0.58 -11.83
CA LYS A 345 -19.90 1.98 -11.84
C LYS A 345 -20.89 2.99 -12.41
N LYS A 346 -21.93 2.52 -13.09
CA LYS A 346 -22.99 3.37 -13.64
C LYS A 346 -24.26 3.31 -12.77
N MET A 347 -24.28 2.44 -11.77
CA MET A 347 -25.44 2.17 -10.91
C MET A 347 -25.39 3.05 -9.66
N LYS A 348 -26.58 3.25 -9.09
CA LYS A 348 -26.81 3.95 -7.84
C LYS A 348 -27.14 2.93 -6.75
N VAL A 349 -26.44 3.01 -5.63
CA VAL A 349 -26.71 2.22 -4.44
C VAL A 349 -27.29 3.09 -3.34
N LEU A 350 -28.34 2.57 -2.68
CA LEU A 350 -28.91 3.11 -1.45
C LEU A 350 -28.39 2.28 -0.28
N GLU A 351 -27.72 2.89 0.66
CA GLU A 351 -27.26 2.28 1.90
C GLU A 351 -28.18 2.67 3.03
N VAL A 352 -28.87 1.69 3.60
CA VAL A 352 -29.78 1.85 4.74
C VAL A 352 -29.02 1.47 6.00
N GLY A 353 -28.64 2.48 6.80
CA GLY A 353 -27.80 2.30 7.99
C GLY A 353 -26.31 2.53 7.72
N SER A 354 -25.93 3.74 7.33
CA SER A 354 -24.53 4.05 6.99
C SER A 354 -23.58 4.20 8.19
N SER A 355 -24.14 4.42 9.38
CA SER A 355 -23.37 4.57 10.64
C SER A 355 -22.15 5.49 10.51
N LEU A 356 -20.93 4.97 10.70
CA LEU A 356 -19.68 5.73 10.61
C LEU A 356 -19.09 5.81 9.19
N GLY A 357 -19.82 5.30 8.17
CA GLY A 357 -19.46 5.44 6.77
C GLY A 357 -18.45 4.44 6.23
N HIS A 358 -18.33 3.37 6.87
CA HIS A 358 -17.36 2.36 6.55
C HIS A 358 -17.78 1.56 5.32
N SER A 359 -18.92 0.96 5.32
CA SER A 359 -19.49 0.31 4.14
C SER A 359 -19.70 1.32 3.02
N THR A 360 -20.14 2.55 3.37
CA THR A 360 -20.26 3.69 2.45
C THR A 360 -18.99 3.90 1.64
N ARG A 361 -17.82 3.82 2.30
CA ARG A 361 -16.53 3.96 1.61
C ARG A 361 -16.31 2.89 0.55
N ILE A 362 -16.52 1.64 0.88
CA ILE A 362 -16.40 0.53 -0.08
C ILE A 362 -17.38 0.73 -1.24
N LEU A 363 -18.64 1.01 -0.93
CA LEU A 363 -19.68 1.25 -1.94
C LEU A 363 -19.32 2.40 -2.88
N SER A 364 -18.69 3.47 -2.38
CA SER A 364 -18.25 4.59 -3.21
C SER A 364 -17.17 4.24 -4.24
N PHE A 365 -16.39 3.19 -3.99
CA PHE A 365 -15.46 2.65 -4.98
C PHE A 365 -16.14 1.75 -6.02
N LEU A 366 -17.25 1.14 -5.68
CA LEU A 366 -17.92 0.12 -6.50
C LEU A 366 -19.02 0.70 -7.39
N PHE A 367 -19.71 1.74 -6.92
CA PHE A 367 -20.87 2.34 -7.58
C PHE A 367 -20.62 3.77 -8.08
N GLY A 368 -21.41 4.19 -9.05
CA GLY A 368 -21.34 5.55 -9.58
C GLY A 368 -21.86 6.60 -8.60
N LYS A 369 -22.88 6.24 -7.81
CA LYS A 369 -23.42 7.09 -6.75
C LYS A 369 -23.84 6.25 -5.55
N VAL A 370 -23.55 6.75 -4.36
CA VAL A 370 -24.01 6.20 -3.07
C VAL A 370 -24.96 7.21 -2.42
N ILE A 371 -26.12 6.76 -2.00
CA ILE A 371 -27.01 7.50 -1.10
C ILE A 371 -26.92 6.81 0.25
N ALA A 372 -26.34 7.49 1.23
CA ALA A 372 -26.09 6.93 2.56
C ALA A 372 -27.10 7.48 3.56
N LEU A 373 -27.93 6.59 4.14
CA LEU A 373 -28.96 6.97 5.11
C LEU A 373 -28.52 6.63 6.53
N ASP A 374 -28.77 7.55 7.44
CA ASP A 374 -28.72 7.33 8.89
C ASP A 374 -29.68 8.30 9.59
N ASN A 375 -30.21 7.91 10.74
CA ASN A 375 -31.12 8.76 11.51
C ASN A 375 -30.39 9.78 12.41
N LEU A 376 -29.05 9.70 12.52
CA LEU A 376 -28.23 10.56 13.37
C LEU A 376 -27.29 11.44 12.54
N ALA A 377 -27.56 12.74 12.50
CA ALA A 377 -26.73 13.72 11.78
C ALA A 377 -25.24 13.68 12.20
N GLU A 378 -24.95 13.42 13.46
CA GLU A 378 -23.58 13.32 13.95
C GLU A 378 -22.78 12.15 13.37
N ARG A 379 -23.45 11.06 12.98
CA ARG A 379 -22.84 9.94 12.27
C ARG A 379 -22.44 10.35 10.86
N HIS A 380 -23.29 11.09 10.15
CA HIS A 380 -22.97 11.63 8.83
C HIS A 380 -21.74 12.56 8.86
N VAL A 381 -21.62 13.41 9.87
CA VAL A 381 -20.43 14.26 10.03
C VAL A 381 -19.14 13.43 10.15
N LYS A 382 -19.19 12.32 10.89
CA LYS A 382 -18.06 11.41 11.03
C LYS A 382 -17.79 10.62 9.75
N SER A 383 -18.85 10.17 9.09
CA SER A 383 -18.80 9.47 7.80
C SER A 383 -18.24 10.37 6.69
N ASP A 384 -18.69 11.61 6.59
CA ASP A 384 -18.19 12.58 5.62
C ASP A 384 -16.71 12.90 5.83
N LYS A 385 -16.31 13.08 7.09
CA LYS A 385 -14.89 13.26 7.43
C LYS A 385 -14.04 12.05 7.00
N LEU A 386 -14.55 10.83 7.15
CA LEU A 386 -13.90 9.60 6.73
C LEU A 386 -13.77 9.52 5.21
N ASN A 387 -14.79 9.97 4.49
CA ASN A 387 -14.95 9.83 3.06
C ASN A 387 -14.74 11.14 2.28
N HIS A 388 -14.07 12.13 2.89
CA HIS A 388 -13.88 13.48 2.35
C HIS A 388 -13.21 13.53 0.96
N ASP A 389 -12.54 12.46 0.55
CA ASP A 389 -11.90 12.30 -0.75
C ASP A 389 -12.83 11.64 -1.80
N ARG A 390 -14.11 11.40 -1.44
CA ARG A 390 -15.12 10.78 -2.31
C ARG A 390 -16.19 11.80 -2.66
N ASP A 391 -16.39 12.04 -3.94
CA ASP A 391 -17.33 13.03 -4.48
C ASP A 391 -18.68 12.44 -4.92
N ASN A 392 -18.83 11.12 -4.83
CA ASN A 392 -19.99 10.38 -5.30
C ASN A 392 -20.93 9.90 -4.16
N ILE A 393 -20.79 10.44 -2.94
CA ILE A 393 -21.60 10.09 -1.78
C ILE A 393 -22.56 11.23 -1.48
N GLU A 394 -23.84 10.92 -1.33
CA GLU A 394 -24.89 11.80 -0.85
C GLU A 394 -25.39 11.33 0.51
N TYR A 395 -25.15 12.11 1.56
CA TYR A 395 -25.61 11.81 2.92
C TYR A 395 -27.00 12.37 3.17
N LYS A 396 -27.92 11.54 3.70
CA LYS A 396 -29.27 11.95 4.09
C LYS A 396 -29.58 11.51 5.51
N VAL A 397 -29.88 12.47 6.38
CA VAL A 397 -30.44 12.21 7.71
C VAL A 397 -31.91 11.88 7.53
N MET A 398 -32.29 10.65 7.86
CA MET A 398 -33.64 10.17 7.65
C MET A 398 -34.00 9.06 8.64
N ASP A 399 -35.16 9.15 9.24
CA ASP A 399 -35.79 8.02 9.91
C ASP A 399 -36.48 7.14 8.87
N VAL A 400 -35.85 6.05 8.47
CA VAL A 400 -36.30 5.14 7.40
C VAL A 400 -37.63 4.44 7.73
N TYR A 401 -38.06 4.44 8.99
CA TYR A 401 -39.31 3.83 9.47
C TYR A 401 -40.43 4.87 9.67
N GLY A 402 -40.11 6.13 9.90
CA GLY A 402 -41.04 7.22 10.12
C GLY A 402 -41.29 8.11 8.91
N GLU A 403 -40.41 8.09 7.93
CA GLU A 403 -40.44 8.99 6.78
C GLU A 403 -40.73 8.25 5.48
N ARG A 404 -41.37 8.95 4.54
CA ARG A 404 -41.62 8.39 3.20
C ARG A 404 -40.34 8.35 2.38
N TRP A 405 -40.04 7.20 1.81
CA TRP A 405 -38.93 7.05 0.86
C TRP A 405 -39.24 7.78 -0.46
N ASN A 406 -38.35 8.66 -0.83
CA ASN A 406 -38.46 9.44 -2.06
C ASN A 406 -37.08 9.51 -2.73
N PHE A 407 -36.67 8.38 -3.31
CA PHE A 407 -35.42 8.22 -4.03
C PHE A 407 -35.73 7.77 -5.45
N GLU A 408 -34.94 8.25 -6.41
CA GLU A 408 -35.13 7.91 -7.82
C GLU A 408 -33.99 7.04 -8.33
N ASN A 409 -34.32 6.08 -9.17
CA ASN A 409 -33.38 5.28 -9.93
C ASN A 409 -32.30 4.60 -9.05
N VAL A 410 -32.75 3.87 -8.02
CA VAL A 410 -31.88 3.03 -7.20
C VAL A 410 -31.82 1.65 -7.80
N ASP A 411 -30.60 1.19 -8.11
CA ASP A 411 -30.34 -0.11 -8.74
C ASP A 411 -30.00 -1.19 -7.70
N VAL A 412 -29.38 -0.77 -6.59
CA VAL A 412 -28.91 -1.66 -5.52
C VAL A 412 -29.30 -1.10 -4.17
N VAL A 413 -29.80 -1.93 -3.28
CA VAL A 413 -30.10 -1.58 -1.88
C VAL A 413 -29.20 -2.40 -0.97
N PHE A 414 -28.42 -1.70 -0.17
CA PHE A 414 -27.57 -2.28 0.87
C PHE A 414 -28.24 -2.06 2.23
N ILE A 415 -28.58 -3.13 2.94
CA ILE A 415 -29.31 -3.10 4.22
C ILE A 415 -28.38 -3.53 5.35
N ASP A 416 -28.10 -2.61 6.25
CA ASP A 416 -27.31 -2.78 7.48
C ASP A 416 -27.81 -1.80 8.54
N CYS A 417 -29.08 -1.96 8.95
CA CYS A 417 -29.74 -1.02 9.85
C CYS A 417 -30.17 -1.70 11.16
N VAL A 418 -31.47 -1.84 11.44
CA VAL A 418 -31.99 -2.50 12.63
C VAL A 418 -32.15 -4.00 12.37
N HIS A 419 -31.63 -4.84 13.27
CA HIS A 419 -31.48 -6.29 13.04
C HIS A 419 -32.62 -7.12 13.61
N ASP A 420 -33.84 -6.57 13.72
CA ASP A 420 -35.04 -7.35 14.06
C ASP A 420 -35.90 -7.62 12.81
N TYR A 421 -36.74 -8.62 12.93
CA TYR A 421 -37.55 -9.13 11.83
C TYR A 421 -38.46 -8.07 11.17
N GLU A 422 -39.20 -7.28 11.97
CA GLU A 422 -40.16 -6.31 11.47
C GLU A 422 -39.49 -5.14 10.73
N HIS A 423 -38.36 -4.67 11.23
CA HIS A 423 -37.61 -3.59 10.59
C HIS A 423 -36.94 -4.05 9.29
N VAL A 424 -36.35 -5.24 9.26
CA VAL A 424 -35.78 -5.80 8.01
C VAL A 424 -36.86 -6.01 6.96
N LYS A 425 -38.04 -6.50 7.33
CA LYS A 425 -39.19 -6.59 6.40
C LYS A 425 -39.62 -5.22 5.90
N SER A 426 -39.71 -4.24 6.77
CA SER A 426 -40.03 -2.87 6.39
C SER A 426 -39.05 -2.29 5.37
N ASP A 427 -37.74 -2.52 5.56
CA ASP A 427 -36.70 -2.07 4.63
C ASP A 427 -36.84 -2.76 3.27
N ILE A 428 -37.11 -4.06 3.25
CA ILE A 428 -37.36 -4.83 2.02
C ILE A 428 -38.61 -4.32 1.31
N ASP A 429 -39.76 -4.22 2.02
CA ASP A 429 -41.02 -3.80 1.46
C ASP A 429 -40.97 -2.38 0.89
N ASN A 430 -40.35 -1.45 1.63
CA ASN A 430 -40.14 -0.09 1.15
C ASN A 430 -39.28 -0.07 -0.11
N SER A 431 -38.23 -0.89 -0.16
CA SER A 431 -37.35 -0.96 -1.32
C SER A 431 -38.07 -1.51 -2.55
N ILE A 432 -38.80 -2.62 -2.43
CA ILE A 432 -39.56 -3.23 -3.53
C ILE A 432 -40.68 -2.31 -4.02
N LYS A 433 -41.30 -1.57 -3.11
CA LYS A 433 -42.37 -0.61 -3.46
C LYS A 433 -41.87 0.60 -4.22
N ASN A 434 -40.65 1.06 -3.95
CA ASN A 434 -40.10 2.31 -4.48
C ASN A 434 -39.15 2.13 -5.67
N PHE A 435 -38.58 0.93 -5.88
CA PHE A 435 -37.58 0.68 -6.91
C PHE A 435 -37.98 -0.47 -7.82
N ASP A 436 -37.56 -0.39 -9.09
CA ASP A 436 -37.84 -1.42 -10.10
C ASP A 436 -36.82 -2.55 -9.99
N LYS A 437 -37.20 -3.67 -9.41
CA LYS A 437 -36.41 -4.89 -9.26
C LYS A 437 -34.94 -4.64 -8.78
N PRO A 438 -34.76 -3.99 -7.63
CA PRO A 438 -33.44 -3.72 -7.14
C PRO A 438 -32.69 -5.00 -6.76
N LEU A 439 -31.34 -4.95 -6.85
CA LEU A 439 -30.48 -5.96 -6.26
C LEU A 439 -30.30 -5.62 -4.79
N PHE A 440 -30.45 -6.60 -3.92
CA PHE A 440 -30.23 -6.43 -2.48
C PHE A 440 -28.90 -6.99 -2.03
N VAL A 441 -28.27 -6.30 -1.08
CA VAL A 441 -27.15 -6.79 -0.29
C VAL A 441 -27.53 -6.68 1.17
N PHE A 442 -27.52 -7.79 1.86
CA PHE A 442 -27.82 -7.84 3.29
C PHE A 442 -26.55 -8.17 4.07
N ASP A 443 -26.25 -7.35 5.07
CA ASP A 443 -25.28 -7.70 6.10
C ASP A 443 -25.95 -8.54 7.19
N ASP A 444 -25.14 -9.14 8.05
CA ASP A 444 -25.58 -9.84 9.26
C ASP A 444 -26.54 -11.02 9.05
N TYR A 445 -26.64 -11.59 7.83
CA TYR A 445 -27.55 -12.69 7.51
C TYR A 445 -27.36 -13.91 8.41
N GLY A 446 -26.12 -14.32 8.68
CA GLY A 446 -25.83 -15.45 9.57
C GLY A 446 -25.58 -15.06 11.03
N LEU A 447 -25.50 -13.76 11.32
CA LEU A 447 -25.22 -13.27 12.66
C LEU A 447 -26.46 -13.10 13.50
N PHE A 448 -27.54 -12.53 12.93
CA PHE A 448 -28.83 -12.29 13.61
C PHE A 448 -29.92 -13.17 13.05
N PRO A 449 -30.50 -14.08 13.88
CA PRO A 449 -31.54 -15.00 13.44
C PRO A 449 -32.78 -14.31 12.87
N GLU A 450 -33.14 -13.12 13.35
CA GLU A 450 -34.31 -12.37 12.89
C GLU A 450 -34.07 -11.76 11.49
N VAL A 451 -32.84 -11.32 11.19
CA VAL A 451 -32.42 -10.88 9.84
C VAL A 451 -32.56 -12.04 8.86
N LYS A 452 -31.98 -13.20 9.20
CA LYS A 452 -32.08 -14.40 8.38
C LYS A 452 -33.54 -14.82 8.14
N LYS A 453 -34.35 -14.86 9.18
CA LYS A 453 -35.77 -15.25 9.10
C LYS A 453 -36.53 -14.35 8.13
N ALA A 454 -36.36 -13.04 8.21
CA ALA A 454 -36.99 -12.09 7.30
C ALA A 454 -36.59 -12.35 5.84
N ILE A 455 -35.33 -12.50 5.55
CA ILE A 455 -34.82 -12.72 4.18
C ILE A 455 -35.30 -14.07 3.63
N ASP A 456 -35.17 -15.14 4.42
CA ASP A 456 -35.62 -16.50 4.02
C ASP A 456 -37.12 -16.57 3.68
N GLU A 457 -37.93 -15.74 4.32
CA GLU A 457 -39.37 -15.64 3.99
C GLU A 457 -39.54 -15.13 2.55
N TYR A 458 -38.86 -14.07 2.13
CA TYR A 458 -38.96 -13.55 0.75
C TYR A 458 -38.36 -14.52 -0.27
N ILE A 459 -37.31 -15.26 0.10
CA ILE A 459 -36.74 -16.33 -0.74
C ILE A 459 -37.79 -17.44 -0.92
N SER A 460 -38.44 -17.90 0.17
CA SER A 460 -39.42 -18.96 0.13
C SER A 460 -40.69 -18.59 -0.65
N GLN A 461 -41.05 -17.30 -0.67
CA GLN A 461 -42.16 -16.75 -1.43
C GLN A 461 -41.85 -16.54 -2.91
N GLY A 462 -40.57 -16.77 -3.35
CA GLY A 462 -40.14 -16.56 -4.73
C GLY A 462 -39.99 -15.08 -5.10
N VAL A 463 -39.93 -14.18 -4.12
CA VAL A 463 -39.67 -12.75 -4.33
C VAL A 463 -38.21 -12.51 -4.58
N PHE A 464 -37.34 -13.27 -3.92
CA PHE A 464 -35.87 -13.18 -4.07
C PHE A 464 -35.28 -14.44 -4.70
N GLU A 465 -34.36 -14.21 -5.63
CA GLU A 465 -33.39 -15.21 -6.11
C GLU A 465 -32.05 -14.94 -5.47
N VAL A 466 -31.47 -15.94 -4.80
CA VAL A 466 -30.13 -15.83 -4.21
C VAL A 466 -29.06 -15.79 -5.33
N LYS A 467 -28.22 -14.77 -5.35
CA LYS A 467 -27.13 -14.64 -6.30
C LYS A 467 -25.80 -15.11 -5.77
N THR A 468 -25.49 -14.81 -4.50
CA THR A 468 -24.26 -15.26 -3.84
C THR A 468 -24.37 -15.03 -2.32
N PHE A 469 -23.47 -15.69 -1.61
CA PHE A 469 -23.24 -15.45 -0.19
C PHE A 469 -21.92 -14.67 -0.01
N LEU A 470 -21.84 -13.87 1.06
CA LEU A 470 -20.70 -13.03 1.38
C LEU A 470 -20.11 -13.41 2.73
N GLY A 471 -18.79 -13.30 2.86
CA GLY A 471 -18.09 -13.46 4.12
C GLY A 471 -17.83 -14.91 4.55
N ASN A 472 -17.82 -15.13 5.84
CA ASN A 472 -17.53 -16.42 6.43
C ASN A 472 -18.77 -17.31 6.50
N PRO A 473 -18.63 -18.66 6.37
CA PRO A 473 -19.75 -19.59 6.45
C PRO A 473 -20.17 -19.87 7.90
N ALA A 474 -21.29 -20.56 8.04
CA ALA A 474 -21.77 -21.11 9.33
C ALA A 474 -20.67 -21.84 10.09
N GLY A 475 -20.68 -21.71 11.41
CA GLY A 475 -19.70 -22.34 12.30
C GLY A 475 -18.43 -21.51 12.52
N THR A 476 -18.26 -20.38 11.81
CA THR A 476 -17.13 -19.48 12.05
C THR A 476 -17.38 -18.66 13.31
N GLU A 477 -16.39 -18.64 14.21
CA GLU A 477 -16.40 -17.76 15.37
C GLU A 477 -16.14 -16.32 14.92
N PHE A 478 -17.05 -15.44 15.29
CA PHE A 478 -16.90 -14.01 15.01
C PHE A 478 -15.85 -13.40 15.92
N PRO A 479 -15.10 -12.36 15.43
CA PRO A 479 -13.96 -11.83 16.19
C PRO A 479 -14.35 -11.40 17.59
N LYS A 480 -13.41 -11.57 18.49
CA LYS A 480 -13.40 -11.49 19.97
C LYS A 480 -14.33 -10.47 20.68
N THR A 481 -14.94 -9.53 19.96
CA THR A 481 -15.78 -8.48 20.53
C THR A 481 -17.24 -8.92 20.72
N LEU A 482 -17.75 -9.87 19.93
CA LEU A 482 -19.14 -10.31 20.00
C LEU A 482 -19.33 -11.71 20.56
N ASN A 483 -18.29 -12.53 20.55
CA ASN A 483 -18.30 -13.92 21.07
C ASN A 483 -19.46 -14.78 20.53
N VAL A 484 -19.78 -14.61 19.24
CA VAL A 484 -20.90 -15.25 18.55
C VAL A 484 -20.37 -16.15 17.45
N THR A 485 -20.99 -17.32 17.28
CA THR A 485 -20.74 -18.22 16.14
C THR A 485 -21.80 -17.99 15.07
N LEU A 486 -21.38 -17.78 13.83
CA LEU A 486 -22.29 -17.62 12.69
C LEU A 486 -23.19 -18.83 12.53
N LYS A 487 -24.49 -18.61 12.33
CA LYS A 487 -25.48 -19.64 12.07
C LYS A 487 -25.65 -19.94 10.58
N ASP A 488 -25.22 -19.02 9.73
CA ASP A 488 -25.18 -19.12 8.27
C ASP A 488 -24.03 -18.25 7.73
N TRP A 489 -24.01 -17.95 6.43
CA TRP A 489 -23.08 -17.00 5.84
C TRP A 489 -23.27 -15.60 6.43
N GLU A 490 -22.16 -14.86 6.55
CA GLU A 490 -22.13 -13.53 7.15
C GLU A 490 -23.08 -12.54 6.46
N GLY A 491 -23.17 -12.61 5.13
CA GLY A 491 -24.06 -11.80 4.33
C GLY A 491 -24.58 -12.53 3.08
N ILE A 492 -25.53 -11.92 2.39
CA ILE A 492 -26.17 -12.49 1.20
C ILE A 492 -26.54 -11.42 0.18
N VAL A 493 -26.45 -11.78 -1.11
CA VAL A 493 -26.90 -10.95 -2.24
C VAL A 493 -28.12 -11.62 -2.89
N CYS A 494 -29.21 -10.86 -3.03
CA CYS A 494 -30.47 -11.34 -3.60
C CYS A 494 -30.95 -10.43 -4.73
N GLN A 495 -31.49 -11.00 -5.80
CA GLN A 495 -32.17 -10.27 -6.89
C GLN A 495 -33.67 -10.37 -6.72
N THR A 496 -34.36 -9.24 -6.81
CA THR A 496 -35.83 -9.22 -6.92
C THR A 496 -36.27 -9.83 -8.25
N MET A 497 -37.22 -10.77 -8.21
CA MET A 497 -37.73 -11.52 -9.36
C MET A 497 -38.76 -10.74 -10.17
#